data_bd622ce28309d4c6a2574c07fa5a11c3
#
_entry.id   bd622ce28309d4c6a2574c07fa5a11c3
#
_cell.length_a   1.000
_cell.length_b   1.000
_cell.length_c   1.000
_cell.angle_alpha   90.00
_cell.angle_beta   90.00
_cell.angle_gamma   90.00
#
_symmetry.space_group_name_H-M   'P 1'
#
loop_
_entity.id
_entity.type
_entity.pdbx_description
1 polymer ?
#
loop_
_entity_poly.entity_id
_entity_poly.type
_entity_poly.pdbx_seq_one_letter_code
_entity_poly.pdbx_strand_id
1 'polypeptide(L)'
;LNAHDGKDFAAIAELELLGEDGKPVSRQHWKVIYADSEETDVANNIATNVFDLQESTFWHTNYSSSKPAFPHQIVIDLGEDKVITGFSYLPRAEAGKTGMIKDYKVYLKMQPFKI
;
A
#
# COMPACT_ATOMS: atom_id res chain seq x y z
N LEU A 1 7.63 2.92 8.50
CA LEU A 1 8.08 1.92 7.52
C LEU A 1 9.57 2.05 7.25
N ASN A 2 10.25 0.94 7.09
CA ASN A 2 11.61 0.86 6.57
C ASN A 2 11.61 -0.08 5.38
N ALA A 3 12.59 0.08 4.51
CA ALA A 3 12.76 -0.78 3.36
C ALA A 3 13.98 -1.70 3.56
N HIS A 4 13.90 -2.89 2.98
CA HIS A 4 14.99 -3.88 3.07
C HIS A 4 16.28 -3.41 2.41
N ASP A 5 16.20 -2.55 1.40
CA ASP A 5 17.36 -2.06 0.66
C ASP A 5 18.04 -0.84 1.33
N GLY A 6 17.53 -0.39 2.47
CA GLY A 6 18.06 0.77 3.17
C GLY A 6 17.75 2.11 2.52
N LYS A 7 16.95 2.14 1.47
CA LYS A 7 16.51 3.37 0.81
C LYS A 7 15.20 3.87 1.40
N ASP A 8 14.88 5.13 1.20
CA ASP A 8 13.69 5.78 1.76
C ASP A 8 12.44 5.61 0.88
N PHE A 9 12.32 4.47 0.19
CA PHE A 9 11.18 4.20 -0.69
C PHE A 9 10.29 3.10 -0.14
N ALA A 10 9.00 3.17 -0.46
CA ALA A 10 8.05 2.09 -0.22
C ALA A 10 7.33 1.75 -1.52
N ALA A 11 7.06 0.48 -1.75
CA ALA A 11 6.34 0.00 -2.92
C ALA A 11 5.49 -1.22 -2.54
N ILE A 12 4.29 -1.30 -3.08
CA ILE A 12 3.37 -2.43 -2.88
C ILE A 12 2.72 -2.75 -4.23
N ALA A 13 2.84 -3.99 -4.69
CA ALA A 13 2.14 -4.43 -5.90
C ALA A 13 0.68 -4.75 -5.60
N GLU A 14 0.41 -5.55 -4.57
CA GLU A 14 -0.94 -5.90 -4.16
C GLU A 14 -1.04 -5.97 -2.64
N LEU A 15 -2.16 -5.52 -2.12
CA LEU A 15 -2.50 -5.60 -0.70
C LEU A 15 -3.80 -6.36 -0.56
N GLU A 16 -3.82 -7.37 0.29
CA GLU A 16 -5.03 -8.11 0.65
C GLU A 16 -5.28 -8.00 2.14
N LEU A 17 -6.54 -7.92 2.52
CA LEU A 17 -6.97 -8.04 3.91
C LEU A 17 -7.71 -9.35 4.06
N LEU A 18 -7.45 -10.04 5.17
CA LEU A 18 -8.04 -11.34 5.47
C LEU A 18 -9.21 -11.16 6.42
N GLY A 19 -10.32 -11.80 6.10
CA GLY A 19 -11.54 -11.73 6.87
C GLY A 19 -11.60 -12.79 7.98
N GLU A 20 -12.78 -12.92 8.58
CA GLU A 20 -13.04 -13.80 9.72
C GLU A 20 -12.70 -15.26 9.43
N ASP A 21 -12.88 -15.68 8.17
CA ASP A 21 -12.57 -17.05 7.73
C ASP A 21 -11.12 -17.23 7.29
N GLY A 22 -10.29 -16.20 7.44
CA GLY A 22 -8.89 -16.21 6.99
C GLY A 22 -8.70 -16.06 5.49
N LYS A 23 -9.78 -15.78 4.73
CA LYS A 23 -9.72 -15.58 3.28
C LYS A 23 -9.73 -14.09 2.93
N PRO A 24 -9.20 -13.72 1.75
CA PRO A 24 -9.22 -12.33 1.33
C PRO A 24 -10.64 -11.76 1.27
N VAL A 25 -10.82 -10.54 1.78
CA VAL A 25 -12.09 -9.81 1.64
C VAL A 25 -12.14 -9.13 0.28
N SER A 26 -13.35 -8.90 -0.23
CA SER A 26 -13.53 -8.18 -1.49
C SER A 26 -12.93 -6.79 -1.42
N ARG A 27 -12.23 -6.39 -2.49
CA ARG A 27 -11.62 -5.07 -2.61
C ARG A 27 -12.44 -4.13 -3.50
N GLN A 28 -13.64 -4.55 -3.87
CA GLN A 28 -14.50 -3.87 -4.84
C GLN A 28 -14.86 -2.43 -4.43
N HIS A 29 -15.04 -2.19 -3.14
CA HIS A 29 -15.49 -0.90 -2.61
C HIS A 29 -14.38 -0.09 -1.96
N TRP A 30 -13.13 -0.53 -2.11
CA TRP A 30 -12.00 0.17 -1.50
C TRP A 30 -11.71 1.48 -2.22
N LYS A 31 -11.37 2.49 -1.43
CA LYS A 31 -10.92 3.80 -1.94
C LYS A 31 -9.70 4.25 -1.19
N VAL A 32 -8.73 4.79 -1.89
CA VAL A 32 -7.60 5.46 -1.24
C VAL A 32 -8.08 6.83 -0.78
N ILE A 33 -7.97 7.09 0.53
CA ILE A 33 -8.27 8.39 1.11
C ILE A 33 -7.01 9.26 1.12
N TYR A 34 -5.87 8.65 1.37
CA TYR A 34 -4.61 9.37 1.49
C TYR A 34 -3.44 8.46 1.19
N ALA A 35 -2.44 9.00 0.52
CA ALA A 35 -1.11 8.41 0.40
C ALA A 35 -0.12 9.57 0.55
N ASP A 36 0.92 9.39 1.34
CA ASP A 36 1.88 10.48 1.58
C ASP A 36 2.71 10.81 0.34
N SER A 37 2.87 9.86 -0.55
CA SER A 37 3.70 10.03 -1.74
C SER A 37 3.33 9.02 -2.82
N GLU A 38 3.33 9.47 -4.06
CA GLU A 38 3.08 8.62 -5.24
C GLU A 38 3.99 9.08 -6.37
N GLU A 39 4.55 8.13 -7.13
CA GLU A 39 5.30 8.46 -8.33
C GLU A 39 4.34 8.59 -9.49
N THR A 40 4.16 9.79 -10.00
CA THR A 40 3.28 10.09 -11.14
C THR A 40 3.97 10.84 -12.26
N ASP A 41 5.22 11.27 -12.05
CA ASP A 41 5.95 12.07 -13.03
C ASP A 41 6.52 11.23 -14.17
N VAL A 42 7.15 10.11 -13.85
CA VAL A 42 7.82 9.23 -14.83
C VAL A 42 7.15 7.87 -14.97
N ALA A 43 6.19 7.54 -14.10
CA ALA A 43 5.47 6.29 -14.12
C ALA A 43 4.12 6.46 -13.42
N ASN A 44 3.21 5.53 -13.63
CA ASN A 44 1.89 5.53 -12.98
C ASN A 44 1.89 4.62 -11.78
N ASN A 45 2.58 5.01 -10.71
CA ASN A 45 2.72 4.23 -9.49
C ASN A 45 1.81 4.76 -8.37
N ILE A 46 0.54 4.95 -8.67
CA ILE A 46 -0.44 5.51 -7.75
C ILE A 46 -0.89 4.47 -6.72
N ALA A 47 -1.40 4.95 -5.58
CA ALA A 47 -1.76 4.09 -4.45
C ALA A 47 -2.90 3.11 -4.78
N THR A 48 -3.84 3.45 -5.65
CA THR A 48 -4.90 2.53 -6.06
C THR A 48 -4.39 1.26 -6.73
N ASN A 49 -3.15 1.25 -7.21
CA ASN A 49 -2.55 0.05 -7.79
C ASN A 49 -2.42 -1.09 -6.79
N VAL A 50 -2.47 -0.83 -5.47
CA VAL A 50 -2.36 -1.89 -4.47
C VAL A 50 -3.58 -2.80 -4.42
N PHE A 51 -4.70 -2.41 -5.04
CA PHE A 51 -5.91 -3.24 -5.08
C PHE A 51 -6.57 -3.28 -6.47
N ASP A 52 -5.79 -3.11 -7.54
CA ASP A 52 -6.29 -3.18 -8.91
C ASP A 52 -6.33 -4.61 -9.47
N LEU A 53 -5.93 -5.61 -8.68
CA LEU A 53 -5.89 -7.02 -9.03
C LEU A 53 -4.89 -7.36 -10.14
N GLN A 54 -3.90 -6.49 -10.35
CA GLN A 54 -2.83 -6.70 -11.33
C GLN A 54 -1.47 -6.71 -10.64
N GLU A 55 -0.79 -7.84 -10.71
CA GLU A 55 0.52 -8.00 -10.05
C GLU A 55 1.63 -7.18 -10.70
N SER A 56 1.43 -6.76 -11.96
CA SER A 56 2.41 -5.99 -12.71
C SER A 56 2.41 -4.50 -12.39
N THR A 57 1.34 -3.99 -11.79
CA THR A 57 1.25 -2.60 -11.35
C THR A 57 1.55 -2.50 -9.86
N PHE A 58 2.01 -1.34 -9.40
CA PHE A 58 2.33 -1.17 -7.98
C PHE A 58 2.26 0.30 -7.59
N TRP A 59 2.04 0.52 -6.29
CA TRP A 59 2.26 1.82 -5.68
C TRP A 59 3.75 1.96 -5.37
N HIS A 60 4.31 3.13 -5.63
CA HIS A 60 5.68 3.45 -5.26
C HIS A 60 5.71 4.91 -4.83
N THR A 61 6.41 5.19 -3.73
CA THR A 61 6.62 6.56 -3.30
C THR A 61 7.48 7.31 -4.33
N ASN A 62 7.39 8.63 -4.34
CA ASN A 62 8.07 9.43 -5.35
C ASN A 62 9.58 9.25 -5.29
N TYR A 63 10.19 8.92 -6.42
CA TYR A 63 11.63 8.74 -6.56
C TYR A 63 12.26 9.65 -7.60
N SER A 64 11.44 10.29 -8.44
CA SER A 64 11.97 11.11 -9.55
C SER A 64 12.23 12.55 -9.14
N SER A 65 11.61 13.06 -8.09
CA SER A 65 11.76 14.46 -7.68
C SER A 65 11.81 14.64 -6.16
N SER A 66 10.70 14.59 -5.45
CA SER A 66 10.63 14.94 -4.02
C SER A 66 11.33 13.95 -3.09
N LYS A 67 11.29 12.66 -3.41
CA LYS A 67 11.94 11.58 -2.64
C LYS A 67 11.75 11.73 -1.12
N PRO A 68 10.48 11.77 -0.64
CA PRO A 68 10.26 12.00 0.79
C PRO A 68 10.82 10.87 1.62
N ALA A 69 11.28 11.21 2.83
CA ALA A 69 11.78 10.23 3.79
C ALA A 69 10.63 9.50 4.49
N PHE A 70 10.96 8.41 5.18
CA PHE A 70 10.00 7.71 6.05
C PHE A 70 9.52 8.63 7.18
N PRO A 71 8.33 8.39 7.71
CA PRO A 71 7.43 7.27 7.40
C PRO A 71 6.62 7.51 6.13
N HIS A 72 6.29 6.42 5.45
CA HIS A 72 5.32 6.44 4.35
C HIS A 72 4.01 5.83 4.83
N GLN A 73 2.89 6.32 4.32
CA GLN A 73 1.59 5.80 4.72
C GLN A 73 0.58 5.83 3.59
N ILE A 74 -0.34 4.89 3.66
CA ILE A 74 -1.47 4.79 2.79
C ILE A 74 -2.70 4.56 3.66
N VAL A 75 -3.78 5.28 3.38
CA VAL A 75 -5.05 5.14 4.11
C VAL A 75 -6.12 4.71 3.12
N ILE A 76 -6.78 3.61 3.43
CA ILE A 76 -7.79 3.01 2.56
C ILE A 76 -9.12 2.93 3.31
N ASP A 77 -10.19 3.41 2.67
CA ASP A 77 -11.56 3.18 3.12
C ASP A 77 -12.06 1.89 2.46
N LEU A 78 -12.50 0.94 3.26
CA LEU A 78 -12.98 -0.35 2.76
C LEU A 78 -14.38 -0.29 2.19
N GLY A 79 -15.10 0.81 2.42
CA GLY A 79 -16.45 1.02 1.91
C GLY A 79 -17.55 0.38 2.75
N GLU A 80 -17.22 -0.53 3.63
CA GLU A 80 -18.17 -1.19 4.53
C GLU A 80 -17.43 -1.77 5.74
N ASP A 81 -18.18 -2.08 6.78
CA ASP A 81 -17.59 -2.67 7.99
C ASP A 81 -17.23 -4.13 7.73
N LYS A 82 -16.01 -4.50 8.11
CA LYS A 82 -15.46 -5.85 7.93
C LYS A 82 -14.72 -6.29 9.17
N VAL A 83 -14.78 -7.58 9.48
CA VAL A 83 -13.88 -8.18 10.45
C VAL A 83 -12.57 -8.49 9.73
N ILE A 84 -11.48 -7.92 10.20
CA ILE A 84 -10.15 -8.11 9.61
C ILE A 84 -9.28 -8.88 10.61
N THR A 85 -8.77 -10.03 10.19
CA THR A 85 -7.95 -10.91 11.05
C THR A 85 -6.49 -10.89 10.63
N GLY A 86 -6.16 -10.36 9.48
CA GLY A 86 -4.77 -10.29 9.00
C GLY A 86 -4.69 -9.61 7.66
N PHE A 87 -3.48 -9.55 7.12
CA PHE A 87 -3.25 -9.00 5.80
C PHE A 87 -2.08 -9.71 5.14
N SER A 88 -2.02 -9.59 3.81
CA SER A 88 -0.84 -10.00 3.05
C SER A 88 -0.48 -8.92 2.05
N TYR A 89 0.78 -8.84 1.70
CA TYR A 89 1.21 -7.88 0.70
C TYR A 89 2.17 -8.54 -0.28
N LEU A 90 2.01 -8.17 -1.55
CA LEU A 90 2.89 -8.62 -2.63
C LEU A 90 3.86 -7.47 -2.94
N PRO A 91 5.18 -7.67 -2.80
CA PRO A 91 6.14 -6.66 -3.24
C PRO A 91 6.16 -6.58 -4.75
N ARG A 92 6.71 -5.49 -5.28
CA ARG A 92 6.88 -5.35 -6.74
C ARG A 92 7.73 -6.50 -7.28
N ALA A 93 7.37 -6.97 -8.48
CA ALA A 93 7.98 -8.18 -9.06
C ALA A 93 9.34 -7.95 -9.71
N GLU A 94 9.75 -6.71 -9.93
CA GLU A 94 10.96 -6.37 -10.64
C GLU A 94 12.23 -6.76 -9.87
N ALA A 95 13.31 -7.01 -10.62
CA ALA A 95 14.61 -7.27 -10.05
C ALA A 95 15.04 -6.12 -9.12
N GLY A 96 15.64 -6.46 -7.98
CA GLY A 96 16.05 -5.48 -6.98
C GLY A 96 14.97 -5.07 -6.01
N LYS A 97 13.70 -5.22 -6.34
CA LYS A 97 12.54 -4.98 -5.48
C LYS A 97 12.69 -3.74 -4.58
N THR A 98 13.08 -2.62 -5.17
CA THR A 98 13.21 -1.34 -4.45
C THR A 98 11.90 -1.02 -3.73
N GLY A 99 12.00 -0.62 -2.44
CA GLY A 99 10.84 -0.28 -1.65
C GLY A 99 10.17 -1.47 -0.97
N MET A 100 10.78 -2.66 -0.99
CA MET A 100 10.25 -3.80 -0.23
C MET A 100 10.19 -3.44 1.25
N ILE A 101 9.01 -3.56 1.83
CA ILE A 101 8.75 -3.11 3.19
C ILE A 101 9.34 -4.08 4.21
N LYS A 102 10.06 -3.55 5.19
CA LYS A 102 10.66 -4.31 6.29
C LYS A 102 9.89 -4.09 7.60
N ASP A 103 9.72 -2.85 8.01
CA ASP A 103 9.02 -2.50 9.25
C ASP A 103 7.75 -1.74 8.92
N TYR A 104 6.66 -2.06 9.62
CA TYR A 104 5.37 -1.45 9.35
C TYR A 104 4.50 -1.44 10.60
N LYS A 105 3.46 -0.59 10.56
CA LYS A 105 2.37 -0.58 11.53
C LYS A 105 1.05 -0.54 10.79
N VAL A 106 0.08 -1.32 11.27
CA VAL A 106 -1.27 -1.36 10.68
C VAL A 106 -2.26 -0.87 11.73
N TYR A 107 -3.11 0.08 11.34
CA TYR A 107 -4.16 0.62 12.19
C TYR A 107 -5.51 0.39 11.55
N LEU A 108 -6.47 -0.07 12.35
CA LEU A 108 -7.85 -0.30 11.91
C LEU A 108 -8.78 0.59 12.73
N LYS A 109 -9.74 1.24 12.07
CA LYS A 109 -10.72 2.09 12.74
C LYS A 109 -12.10 1.94 12.10
N MET A 110 -13.13 2.04 12.92
CA MET A 110 -14.52 2.09 12.46
C MET A 110 -14.88 3.48 11.93
N GLN A 111 -14.20 4.51 12.42
CA GLN A 111 -14.40 5.91 12.02
C GLN A 111 -13.29 6.33 11.05
N PRO A 112 -13.54 7.28 10.14
CA PRO A 112 -12.49 7.78 9.27
C PRO A 112 -11.28 8.29 10.05
N PHE A 113 -10.09 8.04 9.53
CA PHE A 113 -8.86 8.63 10.07
C PHE A 113 -8.85 10.12 9.80
N LYS A 114 -8.30 10.87 10.73
CA LYS A 114 -8.01 12.29 10.51
C LYS A 114 -6.71 12.39 9.72
N ILE A 115 -6.78 13.11 8.63
CA ILE A 115 -5.64 13.29 7.75
C ILE A 115 -5.04 14.70 7.96
#